data_c64da49e055fefce26eb619fac436ea1
#
_entry.id   c64da49e055fefce26eb619fac436ea1
#
_cell.length_a   1.000
_cell.length_b   1.000
_cell.length_c   1.000
_cell.angle_alpha   90.00
_cell.angle_beta   90.00
_cell.angle_gamma   90.00
#
_symmetry.space_group_name_H-M   'P 1'
#
loop_
_entity.id
_entity.type
_entity.pdbx_description
1 polymer ?
#
loop_
_entity_poly.entity_id
_entity_poly.type
_entity_poly.pdbx_seq_one_letter_code
_entity_poly.pdbx_strand_id
1 'polypeptide(L)'
;MAFEEMQEKLTPSNTSRETSPNRGSSVPQQTAIPKPCRPLRAWQSAQHIDRPAQIQLTKLVHMRYQHPNLAQITTFLRDFGMSVAARQDGKVWFAGYGEDRYVYYAQAGEKKFLGGCFEVASYAELEKASRVGEGAAIVDLAETGAPGGGHMVTLHDPEGFPINLLYGQTKKDAGPFPEILTTNYESSKPRVARFQRFSPGPAAVHKLGHYGLCVLDFDVQMNWYTRTFNLAPTDFLYTSTPTGAKKDVAIFAHIDLGPTHTDHHTIFLSSNKTKHVHHCSFEVHDFDTQALGHEWLAKKGYESVWGVGRHVLGSQIFDYWWDTTGNMIEHYADGDLVSEETMVGWGEAGDESLAVWGPEVPAWFLE
;
A
#
# COMPACT_ATOMS: atom_id res chain seq x y z
N MET A 1 24.42 -35.81 32.46
CA MET A 1 25.73 -35.54 31.84
C MET A 1 25.51 -34.74 30.54
N ALA A 2 24.88 -33.60 30.63
CA ALA A 2 24.71 -32.64 29.51
C ALA A 2 24.53 -31.20 30.02
N PHE A 3 24.75 -30.93 31.29
CA PHE A 3 24.61 -29.61 31.92
C PHE A 3 25.92 -29.02 32.46
N GLU A 4 27.02 -29.78 32.48
CA GLU A 4 28.31 -29.38 33.04
C GLU A 4 29.32 -28.90 31.99
N GLU A 5 29.11 -29.13 30.68
CA GLU A 5 30.05 -28.69 29.62
C GLU A 5 29.81 -27.26 29.08
N MET A 6 28.85 -26.54 29.63
CA MET A 6 28.52 -25.18 29.16
C MET A 6 29.05 -24.03 30.03
N GLN A 7 29.77 -24.33 31.12
CA GLN A 7 30.30 -23.28 32.02
C GLN A 7 31.78 -22.94 31.86
N GLU A 8 32.55 -23.62 31.02
CA GLU A 8 34.00 -23.44 30.92
C GLU A 8 34.52 -22.53 29.81
N LYS A 9 33.66 -21.74 29.14
CA LYS A 9 34.06 -20.79 28.05
C LYS A 9 33.75 -19.32 28.29
N LEU A 10 33.63 -18.87 29.53
CA LEU A 10 33.50 -17.45 29.87
C LEU A 10 34.58 -16.97 30.83
N THR A 11 35.83 -16.91 30.36
CA THR A 11 36.83 -16.05 31.00
C THR A 11 36.93 -14.73 30.26
N PRO A 12 36.77 -13.56 30.91
CA PRO A 12 36.88 -12.26 30.24
C PRO A 12 38.36 -11.95 29.98
N SER A 13 38.71 -11.80 28.71
CA SER A 13 39.99 -11.19 28.33
C SER A 13 39.95 -9.69 28.63
N ASN A 14 40.88 -9.26 29.44
CA ASN A 14 41.06 -7.87 29.85
C ASN A 14 41.71 -7.09 28.68
N THR A 15 40.89 -6.52 27.79
CA THR A 15 41.34 -5.55 26.80
C THR A 15 40.79 -4.17 27.16
N SER A 16 41.73 -3.23 27.25
CA SER A 16 41.57 -1.80 27.56
C SER A 16 40.31 -1.21 26.89
N ARG A 17 39.38 -0.68 27.70
CA ARG A 17 38.26 0.13 27.25
C ARG A 17 38.80 1.41 26.61
N GLU A 18 38.81 1.46 25.28
CA GLU A 18 38.72 2.73 24.59
C GLU A 18 37.33 3.31 24.88
N THR A 19 37.32 4.49 25.46
CA THR A 19 36.08 5.26 25.69
C THR A 19 35.49 5.66 24.33
N SER A 20 34.50 4.90 23.87
CA SER A 20 33.69 5.28 22.72
C SER A 20 33.02 6.62 23.02
N PRO A 21 32.97 7.56 22.06
CA PRO A 21 32.27 8.82 22.24
C PRO A 21 30.81 8.55 22.58
N ASN A 22 30.34 9.30 23.57
CA ASN A 22 28.98 9.29 24.09
C ASN A 22 27.96 9.26 22.95
N ARG A 23 27.35 8.11 22.67
CA ARG A 23 26.20 8.02 21.77
C ARG A 23 25.06 8.73 22.49
N GLY A 24 24.80 9.98 22.09
CA GLY A 24 23.63 10.72 22.53
C GLY A 24 22.39 9.85 22.38
N SER A 25 21.48 9.88 23.37
CA SER A 25 20.21 9.18 23.29
C SER A 25 19.46 9.68 22.03
N SER A 26 19.23 8.78 21.07
CA SER A 26 18.47 9.13 19.87
C SER A 26 16.97 9.15 20.22
N VAL A 27 16.47 10.32 20.57
CA VAL A 27 15.03 10.55 20.52
C VAL A 27 14.68 10.71 19.03
N PRO A 28 13.66 9.99 18.49
CA PRO A 28 13.24 10.19 17.11
C PRO A 28 12.93 11.68 16.88
N GLN A 29 13.72 12.35 16.07
CA GLN A 29 13.46 13.70 15.64
C GLN A 29 12.96 13.66 14.21
N GLN A 30 11.88 14.38 13.92
CA GLN A 30 11.44 14.59 12.54
C GLN A 30 12.51 15.43 11.85
N THR A 31 13.36 14.78 11.08
CA THR A 31 14.32 15.47 10.22
C THR A 31 13.73 15.53 8.83
N ALA A 32 13.45 16.75 8.35
CA ALA A 32 13.22 16.95 6.92
C ALA A 32 14.49 16.50 6.17
N ILE A 33 14.45 15.39 5.47
CA ILE A 33 15.56 14.99 4.59
C ILE A 33 15.58 15.98 3.43
N PRO A 34 16.66 16.77 3.24
CA PRO A 34 16.75 17.66 2.10
C PRO A 34 16.77 16.80 0.83
N LYS A 35 15.67 16.78 0.08
CA LYS A 35 15.55 16.13 -1.22
C LYS A 35 15.50 17.20 -2.30
N PRO A 36 16.05 16.95 -3.50
CA PRO A 36 15.63 17.71 -4.67
C PRO A 36 14.11 17.66 -4.74
N CYS A 37 13.47 18.81 -4.85
CA CYS A 37 12.01 18.87 -4.92
C CYS A 37 11.56 19.92 -5.94
N ARG A 38 10.33 19.75 -6.46
CA ARG A 38 9.70 20.64 -7.40
C ARG A 38 8.22 20.80 -7.08
N PRO A 39 7.61 22.01 -7.20
CA PRO A 39 6.17 22.17 -7.08
C PRO A 39 5.44 21.23 -8.08
N LEU A 40 4.37 20.56 -7.62
CA LEU A 40 3.61 19.62 -8.44
C LEU A 40 3.16 20.24 -9.77
N ARG A 41 2.61 21.48 -9.74
CA ARG A 41 2.14 22.16 -10.96
C ARG A 41 3.27 22.47 -11.94
N ALA A 42 4.48 22.74 -11.44
CA ALA A 42 5.65 22.95 -12.29
C ALA A 42 6.13 21.63 -12.90
N TRP A 43 6.02 20.50 -12.18
CA TRP A 43 6.31 19.18 -12.75
C TRP A 43 5.29 18.83 -13.85
N GLN A 44 3.98 18.96 -13.58
CA GLN A 44 2.92 18.67 -14.55
C GLN A 44 3.08 19.52 -15.81
N SER A 45 3.39 20.81 -15.67
CA SER A 45 3.64 21.70 -16.82
C SER A 45 4.87 21.24 -17.63
N ALA A 46 5.96 20.85 -16.98
CA ALA A 46 7.17 20.37 -17.65
C ALA A 46 6.93 19.04 -18.39
N GLN A 47 6.00 18.22 -17.91
CA GLN A 47 5.57 16.98 -18.56
C GLN A 47 4.46 17.18 -19.59
N HIS A 48 4.01 18.42 -19.82
CA HIS A 48 2.90 18.76 -20.72
C HIS A 48 1.62 17.97 -20.41
N ILE A 49 1.28 17.82 -19.11
CA ILE A 49 0.05 17.14 -18.67
C ILE A 49 -1.17 18.00 -18.99
N ASP A 50 -2.09 17.47 -19.78
CA ASP A 50 -3.40 18.08 -20.03
C ASP A 50 -4.41 17.62 -18.97
N ARG A 51 -4.42 18.32 -17.82
CA ARG A 51 -5.25 17.96 -16.66
C ARG A 51 -6.76 17.85 -16.97
N PRO A 52 -7.39 18.72 -17.77
CA PRO A 52 -8.76 18.57 -18.19
C PRO A 52 -9.04 17.31 -19.02
N ALA A 53 -8.08 16.84 -19.79
CA ALA A 53 -8.23 15.62 -20.58
C ALA A 53 -8.13 14.33 -19.75
N GLN A 54 -7.50 14.37 -18.57
CA GLN A 54 -7.38 13.22 -17.69
C GLN A 54 -8.74 12.69 -17.23
N ILE A 55 -8.82 11.36 -17.02
CA ILE A 55 -9.92 10.71 -16.32
C ILE A 55 -9.78 11.04 -14.84
N GLN A 56 -10.85 11.58 -14.24
CA GLN A 56 -10.85 12.06 -12.86
C GLN A 56 -11.18 10.90 -11.90
N LEU A 57 -10.15 10.36 -11.26
CA LEU A 57 -10.26 9.41 -10.16
C LEU A 57 -10.57 10.14 -8.86
N THR A 58 -11.34 9.52 -7.97
CA THR A 58 -11.65 10.06 -6.64
C THR A 58 -11.07 9.23 -5.51
N LYS A 59 -10.95 7.90 -5.71
CA LYS A 59 -10.55 6.95 -4.67
C LYS A 59 -10.12 5.62 -5.28
N LEU A 60 -9.17 4.93 -4.64
CA LEU A 60 -8.92 3.51 -4.86
C LEU A 60 -9.87 2.70 -3.94
N VAL A 61 -10.64 1.75 -4.49
CA VAL A 61 -11.75 1.11 -3.78
C VAL A 61 -11.46 -0.34 -3.42
N HIS A 62 -11.08 -1.18 -4.40
CA HIS A 62 -10.86 -2.60 -4.16
C HIS A 62 -9.85 -3.23 -5.12
N MET A 63 -9.20 -4.30 -4.65
CA MET A 63 -8.38 -5.17 -5.50
C MET A 63 -9.19 -6.34 -6.04
N ARG A 64 -8.76 -6.86 -7.20
CA ARG A 64 -9.42 -7.97 -7.89
C ARG A 64 -8.42 -9.06 -8.28
N TYR A 65 -8.68 -10.31 -7.85
CA TYR A 65 -7.83 -11.46 -8.15
C TYR A 65 -8.62 -12.72 -8.45
N GLN A 66 -8.01 -13.64 -9.22
CA GLN A 66 -8.42 -15.05 -9.29
C GLN A 66 -7.53 -15.89 -8.39
N HIS A 67 -8.16 -16.91 -7.78
CA HIS A 67 -7.52 -17.84 -6.87
C HIS A 67 -7.90 -19.27 -7.18
N PRO A 68 -6.93 -20.23 -7.16
CA PRO A 68 -7.22 -21.64 -7.36
C PRO A 68 -8.08 -22.24 -6.23
N ASN A 69 -8.01 -21.69 -5.03
CA ASN A 69 -8.73 -22.16 -3.86
C ASN A 69 -9.40 -21.02 -3.08
N LEU A 70 -10.70 -20.78 -3.39
CA LEU A 70 -11.49 -19.76 -2.71
C LEU A 70 -11.68 -20.01 -1.21
N ALA A 71 -11.65 -21.26 -0.75
CA ALA A 71 -11.82 -21.58 0.66
C ALA A 71 -10.57 -21.15 1.45
N GLN A 72 -9.39 -21.45 0.94
CA GLN A 72 -8.12 -21.07 1.58
C GLN A 72 -7.94 -19.56 1.60
N ILE A 73 -8.12 -18.87 0.46
CA ILE A 73 -7.99 -17.41 0.43
C ILE A 73 -9.06 -16.74 1.30
N THR A 74 -10.27 -17.30 1.40
CA THR A 74 -11.29 -16.77 2.31
C THR A 74 -10.86 -16.87 3.78
N THR A 75 -10.25 -17.98 4.18
CA THR A 75 -9.73 -18.13 5.54
C THR A 75 -8.62 -17.14 5.81
N PHE A 76 -7.66 -17.02 4.89
CA PHE A 76 -6.56 -16.05 4.99
C PHE A 76 -7.07 -14.61 5.11
N LEU A 77 -7.95 -14.14 4.20
CA LEU A 77 -8.44 -12.76 4.22
C LEU A 77 -9.28 -12.44 5.48
N ARG A 78 -9.93 -13.44 6.08
CA ARG A 78 -10.58 -13.26 7.38
C ARG A 78 -9.56 -13.14 8.52
N ASP A 79 -8.52 -13.96 8.52
CA ASP A 79 -7.41 -13.85 9.46
C ASP A 79 -6.59 -12.57 9.23
N PHE A 80 -6.56 -12.05 8.00
CA PHE A 80 -5.98 -10.75 7.63
C PHE A 80 -6.85 -9.55 8.06
N GLY A 81 -8.08 -9.76 8.55
CA GLY A 81 -8.92 -8.71 9.12
C GLY A 81 -10.06 -8.23 8.25
N MET A 82 -10.40 -8.95 7.18
CA MET A 82 -11.55 -8.64 6.33
C MET A 82 -12.76 -9.50 6.71
N SER A 83 -13.95 -9.01 6.42
CA SER A 83 -15.23 -9.75 6.56
C SER A 83 -15.77 -10.11 5.18
N VAL A 84 -16.50 -11.24 5.07
CA VAL A 84 -17.19 -11.59 3.84
C VAL A 84 -18.43 -10.72 3.67
N ALA A 85 -18.46 -9.90 2.62
CA ALA A 85 -19.59 -9.04 2.26
C ALA A 85 -20.65 -9.81 1.46
N ALA A 86 -20.24 -10.67 0.52
CA ALA A 86 -21.12 -11.49 -0.29
C ALA A 86 -20.41 -12.69 -0.88
N ARG A 87 -21.18 -13.71 -1.31
CA ARG A 87 -20.73 -14.87 -2.07
C ARG A 87 -21.75 -15.19 -3.14
N GLN A 88 -21.26 -15.48 -4.36
CA GLN A 88 -22.11 -15.93 -5.46
C GLN A 88 -21.26 -16.63 -6.54
N ASP A 89 -21.65 -17.81 -6.98
CA ASP A 89 -21.15 -18.48 -8.20
C ASP A 89 -19.63 -18.43 -8.40
N GLY A 90 -18.88 -18.90 -7.42
CA GLY A 90 -17.41 -18.90 -7.51
C GLY A 90 -16.77 -17.52 -7.31
N LYS A 91 -17.48 -16.57 -6.74
CA LYS A 91 -17.03 -15.21 -6.41
C LYS A 91 -17.24 -14.92 -4.94
N VAL A 92 -16.32 -14.18 -4.35
CA VAL A 92 -16.41 -13.71 -2.96
C VAL A 92 -15.94 -12.26 -2.90
N TRP A 93 -16.73 -11.42 -2.24
CA TRP A 93 -16.39 -10.03 -1.95
C TRP A 93 -16.11 -9.87 -0.46
N PHE A 94 -15.03 -9.15 -0.13
CA PHE A 94 -14.61 -8.93 1.24
C PHE A 94 -14.61 -7.45 1.57
N ALA A 95 -15.13 -7.10 2.74
CA ALA A 95 -15.23 -5.73 3.23
C ALA A 95 -14.29 -5.48 4.42
N GLY A 96 -13.80 -4.25 4.51
CA GLY A 96 -13.28 -3.66 5.73
C GLY A 96 -14.40 -3.07 6.60
N TYR A 97 -14.04 -2.37 7.69
CA TYR A 97 -15.02 -1.64 8.52
C TYR A 97 -15.35 -0.23 7.97
N GLY A 98 -14.64 0.26 6.96
CA GLY A 98 -14.94 1.52 6.27
C GLY A 98 -16.24 1.49 5.47
N GLU A 99 -16.51 2.57 4.74
CA GLU A 99 -17.76 2.76 3.96
C GLU A 99 -17.80 1.98 2.63
N ASP A 100 -16.65 1.49 2.14
CA ASP A 100 -16.58 0.76 0.88
C ASP A 100 -17.37 -0.54 0.97
N ARG A 101 -18.19 -0.81 -0.03
CA ARG A 101 -19.03 -2.00 -0.08
C ARG A 101 -18.21 -3.28 0.04
N TYR A 102 -17.04 -3.29 -0.60
CA TYR A 102 -15.98 -4.29 -0.48
C TYR A 102 -14.63 -3.68 -0.87
N VAL A 103 -13.56 -4.22 -0.32
CA VAL A 103 -12.17 -3.78 -0.55
C VAL A 103 -11.34 -4.84 -1.30
N TYR A 104 -11.87 -6.06 -1.41
CA TYR A 104 -11.23 -7.15 -2.13
C TYR A 104 -12.26 -8.04 -2.81
N TYR A 105 -11.98 -8.41 -4.07
CA TYR A 105 -12.77 -9.35 -4.86
C TYR A 105 -11.93 -10.56 -5.21
N ALA A 106 -12.39 -11.77 -4.84
CA ALA A 106 -11.81 -13.04 -5.18
C ALA A 106 -12.73 -13.84 -6.10
N GLN A 107 -12.20 -14.39 -7.18
CA GLN A 107 -12.89 -15.25 -8.12
C GLN A 107 -12.18 -16.59 -8.22
N ALA A 108 -12.93 -17.68 -8.39
CA ALA A 108 -12.36 -19.01 -8.66
C ALA A 108 -11.68 -19.03 -10.04
N GLY A 109 -10.49 -19.61 -10.13
CA GLY A 109 -9.72 -19.74 -11.36
C GLY A 109 -8.23 -19.86 -11.08
N GLU A 110 -7.42 -19.99 -12.10
CA GLU A 110 -5.96 -19.96 -11.97
C GLU A 110 -5.51 -18.61 -11.38
N LYS A 111 -4.32 -18.60 -10.72
CA LYS A 111 -3.74 -17.36 -10.17
C LYS A 111 -3.70 -16.27 -11.25
N LYS A 112 -4.41 -15.16 -11.03
CA LYS A 112 -4.43 -14.06 -11.96
C LYS A 112 -4.76 -12.73 -11.25
N PHE A 113 -4.01 -11.69 -11.58
CA PHE A 113 -4.34 -10.33 -11.24
C PHE A 113 -5.43 -9.78 -12.17
N LEU A 114 -6.51 -9.24 -11.63
CA LEU A 114 -7.64 -8.68 -12.37
C LEU A 114 -7.73 -7.14 -12.22
N GLY A 115 -6.73 -6.52 -11.59
CA GLY A 115 -6.59 -5.06 -11.48
C GLY A 115 -7.02 -4.47 -10.16
N GLY A 116 -6.46 -3.30 -9.85
CA GLY A 116 -7.03 -2.37 -8.88
C GLY A 116 -8.24 -1.67 -9.47
N CYS A 117 -9.18 -1.26 -8.62
CA CYS A 117 -10.40 -0.58 -9.03
C CYS A 117 -10.48 0.80 -8.38
N PHE A 118 -10.54 1.84 -9.22
CA PHE A 118 -10.68 3.23 -8.81
C PHE A 118 -12.11 3.71 -9.02
N GLU A 119 -12.65 4.45 -8.07
CA GLU A 119 -13.87 5.23 -8.25
C GLU A 119 -13.55 6.47 -9.11
N VAL A 120 -14.44 6.81 -10.04
CA VAL A 120 -14.33 8.02 -10.86
C VAL A 120 -15.39 9.05 -10.48
N ALA A 121 -15.12 10.33 -10.79
CA ALA A 121 -15.94 11.45 -10.37
C ALA A 121 -17.35 11.47 -10.96
N SER A 122 -17.57 10.84 -12.11
CA SER A 122 -18.88 10.81 -12.78
C SER A 122 -18.99 9.67 -13.78
N TYR A 123 -20.23 9.39 -14.23
CA TYR A 123 -20.47 8.44 -15.31
C TYR A 123 -19.79 8.88 -16.63
N ALA A 124 -19.70 10.20 -16.88
CA ALA A 124 -18.99 10.74 -18.03
C ALA A 124 -17.49 10.38 -18.05
N GLU A 125 -16.88 10.19 -16.87
CA GLU A 125 -15.49 9.70 -16.76
C GLU A 125 -15.37 8.22 -17.17
N LEU A 126 -16.39 7.38 -16.91
CA LEU A 126 -16.44 6.01 -17.45
C LEU A 126 -16.58 6.01 -18.98
N GLU A 127 -17.39 6.91 -19.54
CA GLU A 127 -17.53 7.06 -21.00
C GLU A 127 -16.21 7.56 -21.63
N LYS A 128 -15.51 8.50 -20.95
CA LYS A 128 -14.16 8.93 -21.35
C LYS A 128 -13.19 7.75 -21.33
N ALA A 129 -13.21 6.94 -20.27
CA ALA A 129 -12.38 5.75 -20.12
C ALA A 129 -12.69 4.71 -21.22
N SER A 130 -13.96 4.46 -21.52
CA SER A 130 -14.35 3.55 -22.60
C SER A 130 -13.75 3.97 -23.95
N ARG A 131 -13.71 5.27 -24.23
CA ARG A 131 -13.08 5.81 -25.47
C ARG A 131 -11.55 5.63 -25.46
N VAL A 132 -10.90 5.88 -24.33
CA VAL A 132 -9.45 5.65 -24.15
C VAL A 132 -9.10 4.17 -24.34
N GLY A 133 -9.94 3.27 -23.87
CA GLY A 133 -9.81 1.82 -24.02
C GLY A 133 -10.33 1.27 -25.37
N GLU A 134 -10.35 2.07 -26.42
CA GLU A 134 -10.78 1.66 -27.77
C GLU A 134 -12.18 1.02 -27.82
N GLY A 135 -13.12 1.56 -27.02
CA GLY A 135 -14.48 1.06 -26.92
C GLY A 135 -14.66 -0.04 -25.87
N ALA A 136 -13.80 -0.09 -24.85
CA ALA A 136 -13.96 -0.99 -23.72
C ALA A 136 -15.38 -0.89 -23.12
N ALA A 137 -16.02 -2.04 -22.91
CA ALA A 137 -17.40 -2.11 -22.48
C ALA A 137 -17.62 -1.57 -21.07
N ILE A 138 -18.68 -0.78 -20.88
CA ILE A 138 -19.18 -0.41 -19.55
C ILE A 138 -20.11 -1.53 -19.09
N VAL A 139 -19.72 -2.21 -18.00
CA VAL A 139 -20.43 -3.36 -17.43
C VAL A 139 -21.29 -2.89 -16.26
N ASP A 140 -22.57 -3.28 -16.23
CA ASP A 140 -23.41 -3.12 -15.04
C ASP A 140 -23.02 -4.20 -14.01
N LEU A 141 -22.53 -3.76 -12.86
CA LEU A 141 -22.11 -4.66 -11.80
C LEU A 141 -23.27 -5.34 -11.07
N ALA A 142 -24.49 -4.80 -11.14
CA ALA A 142 -25.67 -5.45 -10.60
C ALA A 142 -25.95 -6.79 -11.31
N GLU A 143 -25.72 -6.84 -12.63
CA GLU A 143 -25.85 -8.09 -13.42
C GLU A 143 -24.80 -9.14 -13.05
N THR A 144 -23.68 -8.73 -12.47
CA THR A 144 -22.60 -9.64 -12.02
C THR A 144 -22.77 -10.14 -10.59
N GLY A 145 -23.78 -9.66 -9.87
CA GLY A 145 -24.04 -9.95 -8.47
C GLY A 145 -23.13 -9.21 -7.49
N ALA A 146 -22.41 -8.18 -7.96
CA ALA A 146 -21.52 -7.40 -7.09
C ALA A 146 -22.33 -6.58 -6.06
N PRO A 147 -21.97 -6.62 -4.76
CA PRO A 147 -22.66 -5.83 -3.74
C PRO A 147 -22.58 -4.34 -4.06
N GLY A 148 -23.72 -3.65 -3.94
CA GLY A 148 -23.82 -2.21 -4.18
C GLY A 148 -23.96 -1.80 -5.65
N GLY A 149 -23.89 -2.74 -6.60
CA GLY A 149 -24.03 -2.45 -8.02
C GLY A 149 -22.98 -1.46 -8.55
N GLY A 150 -23.43 -0.55 -9.42
CA GLY A 150 -22.58 0.43 -10.10
C GLY A 150 -22.16 -0.03 -11.49
N HIS A 151 -21.36 0.77 -12.16
CA HIS A 151 -20.88 0.50 -13.51
C HIS A 151 -19.35 0.48 -13.53
N MET A 152 -18.76 -0.39 -14.33
CA MET A 152 -17.31 -0.56 -14.37
C MET A 152 -16.79 -0.67 -15.81
N VAL A 153 -15.64 -0.04 -16.07
CA VAL A 153 -14.83 -0.21 -17.28
C VAL A 153 -13.47 -0.77 -16.88
N THR A 154 -12.97 -1.73 -17.66
CA THR A 154 -11.60 -2.24 -17.50
C THR A 154 -10.76 -1.73 -18.67
N LEU A 155 -9.67 -1.03 -18.35
CA LEU A 155 -8.60 -0.66 -19.27
C LEU A 155 -7.40 -1.58 -19.08
N HIS A 156 -6.50 -1.59 -20.03
CA HIS A 156 -5.19 -2.21 -19.89
C HIS A 156 -4.11 -1.16 -20.13
N ASP A 157 -3.13 -1.13 -19.26
CA ASP A 157 -1.98 -0.27 -19.44
C ASP A 157 -1.07 -0.76 -20.60
N PRO A 158 -0.02 -0.04 -20.99
CA PRO A 158 0.87 -0.42 -22.09
C PRO A 158 1.51 -1.82 -21.94
N GLU A 159 1.67 -2.32 -20.72
CA GLU A 159 2.20 -3.66 -20.48
C GLU A 159 1.11 -4.72 -20.26
N GLY A 160 -0.17 -4.33 -20.35
CA GLY A 160 -1.32 -5.23 -20.26
C GLY A 160 -1.81 -5.48 -18.83
N PHE A 161 -1.38 -4.72 -17.84
CA PHE A 161 -2.00 -4.78 -16.51
C PHE A 161 -3.41 -4.17 -16.55
N PRO A 162 -4.43 -4.88 -16.03
CA PRO A 162 -5.78 -4.35 -15.96
C PRO A 162 -5.88 -3.27 -14.88
N ILE A 163 -6.58 -2.19 -15.20
CA ILE A 163 -7.05 -1.16 -14.27
C ILE A 163 -8.55 -1.01 -14.44
N ASN A 164 -9.30 -1.03 -13.35
CA ASN A 164 -10.75 -0.94 -13.37
C ASN A 164 -11.20 0.43 -12.89
N LEU A 165 -12.21 0.99 -13.52
CA LEU A 165 -12.81 2.28 -13.18
C LEU A 165 -14.27 2.06 -12.85
N LEU A 166 -14.71 2.56 -11.70
CA LEU A 166 -16.01 2.30 -11.08
C LEU A 166 -16.79 3.60 -10.87
N TYR A 167 -18.08 3.59 -11.15
CA TYR A 167 -18.98 4.67 -10.78
C TYR A 167 -20.33 4.17 -10.28
N GLY A 168 -20.89 4.87 -9.31
CA GLY A 168 -22.27 4.66 -8.85
C GLY A 168 -22.48 3.43 -7.96
N GLN A 169 -21.42 2.86 -7.39
CA GLN A 169 -21.57 1.82 -6.38
C GLN A 169 -22.12 2.41 -5.08
N THR A 170 -23.19 1.81 -4.54
CA THR A 170 -23.73 2.23 -3.26
C THR A 170 -22.78 1.89 -2.11
N LYS A 171 -22.42 2.87 -1.31
CA LYS A 171 -21.63 2.68 -0.10
C LYS A 171 -22.45 1.92 0.97
N LYS A 172 -21.79 1.36 1.97
CA LYS A 172 -22.42 0.85 3.18
C LYS A 172 -22.22 1.83 4.32
N ASP A 173 -23.00 1.69 5.38
CA ASP A 173 -22.68 2.35 6.63
C ASP A 173 -21.32 1.86 7.12
N ALA A 174 -20.44 2.78 7.48
CA ALA A 174 -19.19 2.42 8.11
C ALA A 174 -19.48 1.68 9.43
N GLY A 175 -18.68 0.67 9.73
CA GLY A 175 -18.71 0.01 11.02
C GLY A 175 -18.27 0.97 12.14
N PRO A 176 -18.36 0.54 13.42
CA PRO A 176 -17.82 1.35 14.50
C PRO A 176 -16.32 1.55 14.27
N PHE A 177 -15.88 2.81 14.28
CA PHE A 177 -14.45 3.11 14.24
C PHE A 177 -13.80 2.69 15.56
N PRO A 178 -12.59 2.09 15.53
CA PRO A 178 -11.84 1.81 16.74
C PRO A 178 -11.58 3.08 17.56
N GLU A 179 -11.47 2.94 18.88
CA GLU A 179 -11.18 4.06 19.77
C GLU A 179 -9.77 4.56 19.56
N ILE A 180 -9.58 5.88 19.39
CA ILE A 180 -8.26 6.52 19.31
C ILE A 180 -7.54 6.32 20.65
N LEU A 181 -6.36 5.72 20.62
CA LEU A 181 -5.60 5.44 21.83
C LEU A 181 -4.94 6.71 22.39
N THR A 182 -5.04 6.84 23.71
CA THR A 182 -4.36 7.91 24.45
C THR A 182 -3.00 7.40 24.93
N THR A 183 -1.92 7.99 24.45
CA THR A 183 -0.56 7.63 24.83
C THR A 183 -0.06 8.48 25.99
N ASN A 184 0.60 7.84 26.97
CA ASN A 184 1.30 8.50 28.08
C ASN A 184 2.76 8.73 27.70
N TYR A 185 3.16 9.99 27.55
CA TYR A 185 4.55 10.38 27.40
C TYR A 185 5.18 10.72 28.76
N GLU A 186 6.51 10.87 28.83
CA GLU A 186 7.21 11.19 30.07
C GLU A 186 6.77 12.51 30.72
N SER A 187 6.46 13.53 29.89
CA SER A 187 6.01 14.85 30.31
C SER A 187 4.49 15.00 30.40
N SER A 188 3.72 14.03 29.89
CA SER A 188 2.26 14.07 29.89
C SER A 188 1.67 12.68 30.06
N LYS A 189 0.93 12.47 31.15
CA LYS A 189 0.32 11.21 31.55
C LYS A 189 -1.24 11.30 31.56
N PRO A 190 -1.88 11.59 30.42
CA PRO A 190 -3.33 11.82 30.38
C PRO A 190 -4.15 10.58 30.68
N ARG A 191 -3.58 9.37 30.46
CA ARG A 191 -4.27 8.11 30.67
C ARG A 191 -4.05 7.58 32.09
N VAL A 192 -5.01 7.87 32.97
CA VAL A 192 -5.03 7.44 34.38
C VAL A 192 -6.12 6.38 34.57
N ALA A 193 -5.78 5.23 35.20
CA ALA A 193 -6.68 4.10 35.45
C ALA A 193 -7.43 3.55 34.21
N ARG A 194 -7.01 3.90 33.01
CA ARG A 194 -7.50 3.36 31.74
C ARG A 194 -6.46 2.38 31.19
N PHE A 195 -6.80 1.09 31.21
CA PHE A 195 -5.85 0.04 30.84
C PHE A 195 -5.97 -0.28 29.33
N GLN A 196 -4.82 -0.34 28.66
CA GLN A 196 -4.71 -0.82 27.28
C GLN A 196 -4.38 -2.31 27.31
N ARG A 197 -5.44 -3.14 27.40
CA ARG A 197 -5.36 -4.60 27.46
C ARG A 197 -6.13 -5.17 26.29
N PHE A 198 -5.46 -5.20 25.13
CA PHE A 198 -6.07 -5.67 23.89
C PHE A 198 -6.22 -7.18 23.86
N SER A 199 -7.23 -7.66 23.15
CA SER A 199 -7.41 -9.08 22.85
C SER A 199 -6.65 -9.43 21.59
N PRO A 200 -5.92 -10.57 21.54
CA PRO A 200 -5.32 -11.07 20.30
C PRO A 200 -6.40 -11.29 19.22
N GLY A 201 -6.08 -10.94 18.00
CA GLY A 201 -6.99 -11.11 16.86
C GLY A 201 -6.46 -10.53 15.57
N PRO A 202 -7.22 -10.67 14.48
CA PRO A 202 -6.89 -10.05 13.21
C PRO A 202 -6.84 -8.51 13.32
N ALA A 203 -5.93 -7.87 12.58
CA ALA A 203 -5.97 -6.42 12.39
C ALA A 203 -7.15 -6.06 11.48
N ALA A 204 -8.18 -5.42 12.04
CA ALA A 204 -9.36 -5.07 11.26
C ALA A 204 -8.98 -4.09 10.13
N VAL A 205 -9.27 -4.47 8.89
CA VAL A 205 -9.01 -3.66 7.70
C VAL A 205 -10.03 -2.52 7.61
N HIS A 206 -9.53 -1.29 7.42
CA HIS A 206 -10.36 -0.11 7.17
C HIS A 206 -10.73 0.02 5.70
N LYS A 207 -9.75 0.22 4.83
CA LYS A 207 -9.88 0.45 3.38
C LYS A 207 -8.70 -0.15 2.60
N LEU A 208 -8.81 -0.18 1.28
CA LEU A 208 -7.65 -0.34 0.40
C LEU A 208 -6.92 1.01 0.28
N GLY A 209 -5.61 1.03 0.49
CA GLY A 209 -4.78 2.24 0.39
C GLY A 209 -4.08 2.38 -0.96
N HIS A 210 -3.28 1.38 -1.32
CA HIS A 210 -2.50 1.41 -2.56
C HIS A 210 -2.19 0.01 -3.10
N TYR A 211 -1.65 -0.04 -4.31
CA TYR A 211 -1.02 -1.25 -4.86
C TYR A 211 0.21 -0.88 -5.71
N GLY A 212 1.10 -1.82 -5.88
CA GLY A 212 2.34 -1.65 -6.62
C GLY A 212 2.46 -2.60 -7.81
N LEU A 213 3.10 -2.11 -8.88
CA LEU A 213 3.45 -2.86 -10.07
C LEU A 213 4.96 -2.77 -10.33
N CYS A 214 5.58 -3.91 -10.62
CA CYS A 214 6.88 -3.98 -11.24
C CYS A 214 6.71 -3.99 -12.76
N VAL A 215 7.40 -3.09 -13.46
CA VAL A 215 7.18 -2.79 -14.88
C VAL A 215 8.48 -2.85 -15.68
N LEU A 216 8.40 -3.23 -16.96
CA LEU A 216 9.56 -3.36 -17.84
C LEU A 216 10.03 -1.99 -18.37
N ASP A 217 9.09 -1.15 -18.78
CA ASP A 217 9.34 0.20 -19.30
C ASP A 217 8.73 1.24 -18.39
N PHE A 218 9.53 1.68 -17.41
CA PHE A 218 9.11 2.65 -16.41
C PHE A 218 8.61 3.96 -17.01
N ASP A 219 9.33 4.50 -18.01
CA ASP A 219 8.98 5.80 -18.59
C ASP A 219 7.65 5.74 -19.35
N VAL A 220 7.41 4.67 -20.11
CA VAL A 220 6.14 4.45 -20.83
C VAL A 220 5.00 4.31 -19.84
N GLN A 221 5.16 3.49 -18.80
CA GLN A 221 4.13 3.25 -17.79
C GLN A 221 3.82 4.51 -16.98
N MET A 222 4.84 5.17 -16.43
CA MET A 222 4.69 6.41 -15.67
C MET A 222 3.95 7.49 -16.49
N ASN A 223 4.35 7.67 -17.75
CA ASN A 223 3.69 8.62 -18.65
C ASN A 223 2.23 8.24 -18.93
N TRP A 224 1.94 6.95 -19.13
CA TRP A 224 0.57 6.50 -19.39
C TRP A 224 -0.33 6.78 -18.18
N TYR A 225 0.08 6.38 -16.97
CA TYR A 225 -0.71 6.60 -15.75
C TYR A 225 -0.93 8.08 -15.45
N THR A 226 0.13 8.90 -15.52
CA THR A 226 0.06 10.32 -15.18
C THR A 226 -0.58 11.20 -16.25
N ARG A 227 -0.72 10.73 -17.49
CA ARG A 227 -1.42 11.45 -18.58
C ARG A 227 -2.87 11.02 -18.72
N THR A 228 -3.15 9.74 -18.48
CA THR A 228 -4.50 9.18 -18.60
C THR A 228 -5.37 9.55 -17.41
N PHE A 229 -4.79 9.57 -16.21
CA PHE A 229 -5.49 9.80 -14.95
C PHE A 229 -4.93 11.01 -14.21
N ASN A 230 -5.74 11.59 -13.30
CA ASN A 230 -5.26 12.60 -12.35
C ASN A 230 -4.37 12.00 -11.25
N LEU A 231 -3.48 11.08 -11.63
CA LEU A 231 -2.41 10.56 -10.79
C LEU A 231 -1.20 11.48 -10.89
N ALA A 232 -0.69 11.89 -9.75
CA ALA A 232 0.40 12.84 -9.64
C ALA A 232 1.51 12.29 -8.73
N PRO A 233 2.79 12.51 -9.08
CA PRO A 233 3.87 12.02 -8.25
C PRO A 233 3.93 12.75 -6.92
N THR A 234 4.14 11.99 -5.85
CA THR A 234 4.58 12.48 -4.55
C THR A 234 6.08 12.37 -4.45
N ASP A 235 6.62 11.19 -4.75
CA ASP A 235 8.05 10.92 -4.74
C ASP A 235 8.48 10.07 -5.92
N PHE A 236 9.72 10.31 -6.37
CA PHE A 236 10.47 9.45 -7.28
C PHE A 236 11.67 8.85 -6.56
N LEU A 237 12.04 7.63 -6.95
CA LEU A 237 13.37 7.09 -6.69
C LEU A 237 14.16 7.03 -8.00
N TYR A 238 15.44 7.41 -7.94
CA TYR A 238 16.36 7.37 -9.08
C TYR A 238 17.58 6.51 -8.79
N THR A 239 18.20 6.00 -9.83
CA THR A 239 19.56 5.43 -9.79
C THR A 239 20.53 6.32 -10.52
N SER A 240 21.79 6.34 -10.06
CA SER A 240 22.86 7.05 -10.73
C SER A 240 23.48 6.14 -11.82
N THR A 241 23.55 6.66 -13.05
CA THR A 241 24.26 5.95 -14.14
C THR A 241 25.78 6.02 -13.95
N PRO A 242 26.58 5.17 -14.62
CA PRO A 242 28.05 5.26 -14.56
C PRO A 242 28.62 6.63 -14.97
N THR A 243 27.88 7.43 -15.74
CA THR A 243 28.25 8.80 -16.12
C THR A 243 27.78 9.86 -15.12
N GLY A 244 27.14 9.47 -14.01
CA GLY A 244 26.60 10.37 -12.99
C GLY A 244 25.23 10.98 -13.34
N ALA A 245 24.63 10.62 -14.48
CA ALA A 245 23.26 11.03 -14.80
C ALA A 245 22.26 10.26 -13.93
N LYS A 246 21.21 10.94 -13.47
CA LYS A 246 20.13 10.34 -12.71
C LYS A 246 19.06 9.80 -13.65
N LYS A 247 18.57 8.59 -13.37
CA LYS A 247 17.45 7.96 -14.07
C LYS A 247 16.40 7.55 -13.05
N ASP A 248 15.18 8.07 -13.19
CA ASP A 248 14.06 7.68 -12.36
C ASP A 248 13.70 6.20 -12.62
N VAL A 249 13.50 5.45 -11.53
CA VAL A 249 13.24 4.00 -11.57
C VAL A 249 12.02 3.60 -10.78
N ALA A 250 11.48 4.49 -9.94
CA ALA A 250 10.22 4.25 -9.24
C ALA A 250 9.46 5.57 -9.03
N ILE A 251 8.14 5.46 -8.97
CA ILE A 251 7.22 6.56 -8.66
C ILE A 251 6.20 6.10 -7.62
N PHE A 252 5.95 6.96 -6.65
CA PHE A 252 4.83 6.90 -5.72
C PHE A 252 3.85 8.00 -6.11
N ALA A 253 2.66 7.62 -6.59
CA ALA A 253 1.70 8.57 -7.12
C ALA A 253 0.39 8.58 -6.34
N HIS A 254 -0.07 9.78 -5.98
CA HIS A 254 -1.37 10.04 -5.34
C HIS A 254 -2.43 10.46 -6.35
N ILE A 255 -3.69 10.44 -5.95
CA ILE A 255 -4.79 11.04 -6.73
C ILE A 255 -4.78 12.55 -6.46
N ASP A 256 -4.55 13.36 -7.49
CA ASP A 256 -4.57 14.84 -7.41
C ASP A 256 -6.02 15.34 -7.29
N LEU A 257 -6.47 15.60 -6.07
CA LEU A 257 -7.77 16.20 -5.76
C LEU A 257 -7.66 17.70 -5.43
N GLY A 258 -6.63 18.37 -5.95
CA GLY A 258 -6.39 19.78 -5.69
C GLY A 258 -6.02 20.02 -4.22
N PRO A 259 -6.71 20.92 -3.51
CA PRO A 259 -6.41 21.23 -2.11
C PRO A 259 -6.87 20.14 -1.12
N THR A 260 -7.67 19.16 -1.56
CA THR A 260 -8.14 18.06 -0.70
C THR A 260 -7.00 17.09 -0.45
N HIS A 261 -6.74 16.78 0.83
CA HIS A 261 -5.70 15.82 1.19
C HIS A 261 -6.10 14.39 0.80
N THR A 262 -5.13 13.65 0.28
CA THR A 262 -5.21 12.23 -0.06
C THR A 262 -4.04 11.46 0.52
N ASP A 263 -4.10 10.12 0.51
CA ASP A 263 -2.97 9.28 0.90
C ASP A 263 -1.72 9.64 0.08
N HIS A 264 -0.54 9.49 0.67
CA HIS A 264 0.76 9.74 0.05
C HIS A 264 0.90 9.12 -1.34
N HIS A 265 0.36 7.94 -1.52
CA HIS A 265 0.24 7.27 -2.82
C HIS A 265 -0.91 6.27 -2.84
N THR A 266 -1.46 6.05 -4.03
CA THR A 266 -2.47 5.02 -4.33
C THR A 266 -1.95 4.02 -5.35
N ILE A 267 -0.89 4.39 -6.08
CA ILE A 267 -0.18 3.49 -6.99
C ILE A 267 1.33 3.69 -6.85
N PHE A 268 2.05 2.56 -6.89
CA PHE A 268 3.51 2.49 -6.94
C PHE A 268 3.91 1.77 -8.24
N LEU A 269 4.86 2.33 -8.99
CA LEU A 269 5.48 1.68 -10.14
C LEU A 269 6.98 1.61 -9.92
N SER A 270 7.57 0.45 -10.16
CA SER A 270 9.02 0.25 -10.09
C SER A 270 9.55 -0.45 -11.34
N SER A 271 10.65 0.07 -11.88
CA SER A 271 11.38 -0.58 -12.96
C SER A 271 11.90 -1.95 -12.53
N ASN A 272 11.62 -2.99 -13.33
CA ASN A 272 12.06 -4.35 -13.04
C ASN A 272 12.41 -5.09 -14.33
N LYS A 273 13.11 -6.23 -14.22
CA LYS A 273 13.42 -7.14 -15.33
C LYS A 273 12.22 -7.99 -15.75
N THR A 274 11.26 -8.17 -14.85
CA THR A 274 10.03 -8.93 -15.07
C THR A 274 8.83 -8.11 -14.64
N LYS A 275 7.75 -8.13 -15.44
CA LYS A 275 6.52 -7.45 -15.05
C LYS A 275 5.67 -8.33 -14.15
N HIS A 276 5.25 -7.80 -13.02
CA HIS A 276 4.35 -8.47 -12.09
C HIS A 276 3.68 -7.49 -11.12
N VAL A 277 2.64 -7.93 -10.45
CA VAL A 277 2.07 -7.19 -9.33
C VAL A 277 3.00 -7.35 -8.15
N HIS A 278 3.49 -6.23 -7.59
CA HIS A 278 4.34 -6.28 -6.41
C HIS A 278 3.50 -6.60 -5.17
N HIS A 279 2.59 -5.71 -4.79
CA HIS A 279 1.73 -5.90 -3.62
C HIS A 279 0.43 -5.11 -3.71
N CYS A 280 -0.49 -5.38 -2.79
CA CYS A 280 -1.61 -4.50 -2.47
C CYS A 280 -1.65 -4.25 -0.95
N SER A 281 -2.04 -3.04 -0.55
CA SER A 281 -1.89 -2.55 0.81
C SER A 281 -3.21 -2.05 1.40
N PHE A 282 -3.49 -2.48 2.64
CA PHE A 282 -4.74 -2.20 3.33
C PHE A 282 -4.49 -1.46 4.64
N GLU A 283 -5.20 -0.35 4.82
CA GLU A 283 -5.11 0.45 6.02
C GLU A 283 -5.74 -0.26 7.22
N VAL A 284 -5.00 -0.25 8.34
CA VAL A 284 -5.48 -0.64 9.66
C VAL A 284 -5.42 0.54 10.62
N HIS A 285 -6.02 0.42 11.82
CA HIS A 285 -6.28 1.56 12.68
C HIS A 285 -5.01 2.26 13.19
N ASP A 286 -4.09 1.50 13.78
CA ASP A 286 -2.89 2.03 14.43
C ASP A 286 -1.79 0.96 14.55
N PHE A 287 -0.67 1.36 15.18
CA PHE A 287 0.48 0.49 15.40
C PHE A 287 0.17 -0.73 16.27
N ASP A 288 -0.58 -0.56 17.37
CA ASP A 288 -0.93 -1.67 18.24
C ASP A 288 -1.82 -2.70 17.51
N THR A 289 -2.79 -2.21 16.73
CA THR A 289 -3.63 -3.06 15.87
C THR A 289 -2.79 -3.84 14.87
N GLN A 290 -1.83 -3.17 14.21
CA GLN A 290 -0.95 -3.81 13.23
C GLN A 290 -0.05 -4.86 13.88
N ALA A 291 0.56 -4.55 15.03
CA ALA A 291 1.40 -5.49 15.77
C ALA A 291 0.62 -6.72 16.24
N LEU A 292 -0.60 -6.54 16.74
CA LEU A 292 -1.48 -7.65 17.11
C LEU A 292 -1.87 -8.52 15.91
N GLY A 293 -2.13 -7.90 14.75
CA GLY A 293 -2.40 -8.58 13.49
C GLY A 293 -1.20 -9.39 13.00
N HIS A 294 0.01 -8.84 13.12
CA HIS A 294 1.26 -9.52 12.81
C HIS A 294 1.40 -10.81 13.64
N GLU A 295 1.28 -10.70 14.97
CA GLU A 295 1.34 -11.87 15.86
C GLU A 295 0.24 -12.90 15.55
N TRP A 296 -0.96 -12.41 15.19
CA TRP A 296 -2.07 -13.28 14.83
C TRP A 296 -1.78 -14.09 13.58
N LEU A 297 -1.30 -13.47 12.49
CA LEU A 297 -0.97 -14.13 11.24
C LEU A 297 0.20 -15.11 11.42
N ALA A 298 1.24 -14.72 12.16
CA ALA A 298 2.36 -15.59 12.50
C ALA A 298 1.90 -16.84 13.30
N LYS A 299 1.02 -16.65 14.30
CA LYS A 299 0.46 -17.75 15.09
C LYS A 299 -0.42 -18.69 14.27
N LYS A 300 -1.05 -18.19 13.19
CA LYS A 300 -1.81 -18.99 12.22
C LYS A 300 -0.93 -19.76 11.25
N GLY A 301 0.37 -19.51 11.25
CA GLY A 301 1.36 -20.17 10.39
C GLY A 301 1.44 -19.59 8.98
N TYR A 302 0.98 -18.37 8.76
CA TYR A 302 1.19 -17.66 7.50
C TYR A 302 2.63 -17.18 7.37
N GLU A 303 3.09 -16.98 6.14
CA GLU A 303 4.46 -16.59 5.84
C GLU A 303 4.58 -15.06 5.77
N SER A 304 5.37 -14.49 6.69
CA SER A 304 5.72 -13.08 6.67
C SER A 304 6.74 -12.82 5.56
N VAL A 305 6.58 -11.72 4.86
CA VAL A 305 7.51 -11.22 3.85
C VAL A 305 8.50 -10.25 4.47
N TRP A 306 7.99 -9.15 5.03
CA TRP A 306 8.81 -8.09 5.59
C TRP A 306 7.97 -7.21 6.53
N GLY A 307 8.43 -7.04 7.76
CA GLY A 307 7.74 -6.21 8.77
C GLY A 307 7.90 -6.77 10.20
N VAL A 308 7.42 -6.06 11.16
CA VAL A 308 6.82 -4.72 11.14
C VAL A 308 7.94 -3.68 11.03
N GLY A 309 7.75 -2.62 10.23
CA GLY A 309 8.71 -1.53 10.07
C GLY A 309 8.02 -0.21 9.70
N ARG A 310 8.80 0.85 9.51
CA ARG A 310 8.29 2.15 9.07
C ARG A 310 9.00 2.59 7.79
N HIS A 311 8.23 2.88 6.75
CA HIS A 311 8.76 3.41 5.50
C HIS A 311 9.33 4.82 5.64
N VAL A 312 10.36 5.14 4.84
CA VAL A 312 10.87 6.51 4.66
C VAL A 312 9.87 7.34 3.86
N LEU A 313 9.37 6.79 2.74
CA LEU A 313 8.41 7.47 1.87
C LEU A 313 6.99 7.14 2.31
N GLY A 314 6.21 8.18 2.60
CA GLY A 314 4.84 8.05 3.08
C GLY A 314 4.71 7.75 4.57
N SER A 315 5.81 7.60 5.33
CA SER A 315 5.85 7.36 6.78
C SER A 315 5.05 6.14 7.27
N GLN A 316 4.52 5.33 6.37
CA GLN A 316 3.64 4.21 6.69
C GLN A 316 4.35 3.17 7.54
N ILE A 317 3.70 2.72 8.62
CA ILE A 317 4.08 1.49 9.32
C ILE A 317 3.63 0.35 8.42
N PHE A 318 4.52 -0.55 8.05
CA PHE A 318 4.28 -1.61 7.07
C PHE A 318 4.39 -3.01 7.69
N ASP A 319 3.67 -3.97 7.11
CA ASP A 319 3.72 -5.39 7.46
C ASP A 319 3.25 -6.26 6.29
N TYR A 320 4.19 -6.88 5.56
CA TYR A 320 3.95 -7.64 4.33
C TYR A 320 3.85 -9.14 4.58
N TRP A 321 2.90 -9.78 3.92
CA TRP A 321 2.60 -11.20 4.03
C TRP A 321 2.37 -11.84 2.67
N TRP A 322 2.68 -13.14 2.53
CA TRP A 322 2.20 -13.92 1.41
C TRP A 322 0.77 -14.39 1.67
N ASP A 323 -0.14 -14.15 0.72
CA ASP A 323 -1.44 -14.80 0.74
C ASP A 323 -1.31 -16.30 0.35
N THR A 324 -2.37 -17.07 0.49
CA THR A 324 -2.38 -18.50 0.18
C THR A 324 -2.25 -18.83 -1.31
N THR A 325 -2.16 -17.84 -2.16
CA THR A 325 -1.97 -17.96 -3.62
C THR A 325 -0.58 -17.42 -4.03
N GLY A 326 0.18 -16.88 -3.09
CA GLY A 326 1.49 -16.27 -3.33
C GLY A 326 1.39 -14.89 -3.95
N ASN A 327 0.38 -14.10 -3.60
CA ASN A 327 0.38 -12.65 -3.82
C ASN A 327 0.84 -11.97 -2.54
N MET A 328 1.63 -10.89 -2.69
CA MET A 328 2.06 -10.08 -1.57
C MET A 328 0.95 -9.12 -1.18
N ILE A 329 0.59 -9.11 0.11
CA ILE A 329 -0.43 -8.27 0.70
C ILE A 329 0.14 -7.59 1.95
N GLU A 330 -0.23 -6.33 2.17
CA GLU A 330 0.32 -5.50 3.23
C GLU A 330 -0.77 -4.95 4.14
N HIS A 331 -0.52 -4.94 5.45
CA HIS A 331 -1.15 -4.01 6.36
C HIS A 331 -0.31 -2.74 6.47
N TYR A 332 -0.94 -1.57 6.45
CA TYR A 332 -0.26 -0.32 6.78
C TYR A 332 -1.08 0.54 7.75
N ALA A 333 -0.39 1.39 8.50
CA ALA A 333 -0.98 2.39 9.39
C ALA A 333 -0.16 3.69 9.34
N ASP A 334 -0.76 4.79 9.80
CA ASP A 334 -0.09 6.08 10.04
C ASP A 334 0.64 6.63 8.79
N GLY A 335 -0.06 6.66 7.65
CA GLY A 335 0.45 7.20 6.40
C GLY A 335 0.37 8.71 6.32
N ASP A 336 1.31 9.32 5.56
CA ASP A 336 1.30 10.75 5.26
C ASP A 336 0.10 11.10 4.36
N LEU A 337 -0.42 12.31 4.54
CA LEU A 337 -1.41 12.91 3.66
C LEU A 337 -0.77 14.02 2.82
N VAL A 338 -1.15 14.08 1.54
CA VAL A 338 -0.61 15.02 0.56
C VAL A 338 -1.72 15.76 -0.19
N SER A 339 -1.39 16.87 -0.83
CA SER A 339 -2.28 17.67 -1.68
C SER A 339 -1.49 18.31 -2.83
N GLU A 340 -2.14 19.15 -3.65
CA GLU A 340 -1.47 19.89 -4.71
C GLU A 340 -0.36 20.84 -4.23
N GLU A 341 -0.32 21.16 -2.94
CA GLU A 341 0.73 21.98 -2.32
C GLU A 341 1.98 21.17 -1.96
N THR A 342 1.86 19.84 -1.95
CA THR A 342 2.98 18.95 -1.64
C THR A 342 4.00 18.99 -2.78
N MET A 343 5.26 19.17 -2.40
CA MET A 343 6.36 19.17 -3.37
C MET A 343 6.66 17.74 -3.83
N VAL A 344 6.84 17.57 -5.13
CA VAL A 344 7.36 16.30 -5.69
C VAL A 344 8.80 16.11 -5.24
N GLY A 345 9.12 15.00 -4.60
CA GLY A 345 10.44 14.67 -4.08
C GLY A 345 11.22 13.69 -4.97
N TRP A 346 12.56 13.71 -4.88
CA TRP A 346 13.46 12.72 -5.49
C TRP A 346 14.44 12.18 -4.47
N GLY A 347 14.48 10.84 -4.31
CA GLY A 347 15.45 10.12 -3.50
C GLY A 347 16.30 9.16 -4.32
N GLU A 348 17.49 8.79 -3.84
CA GLU A 348 18.28 7.72 -4.43
C GLU A 348 17.66 6.37 -4.05
N ALA A 349 17.56 5.45 -5.03
CA ALA A 349 17.05 4.11 -4.78
C ALA A 349 18.10 3.26 -4.05
N GLY A 350 17.68 2.52 -3.05
CA GLY A 350 18.52 1.64 -2.24
C GLY A 350 17.79 1.20 -0.98
N ASP A 351 18.33 0.24 -0.25
CA ASP A 351 17.71 -0.32 0.96
C ASP A 351 17.43 0.77 2.02
N GLU A 352 18.35 1.75 2.14
CA GLU A 352 18.21 2.89 3.05
C GLU A 352 17.04 3.83 2.71
N SER A 353 16.54 3.77 1.47
CA SER A 353 15.38 4.56 1.04
C SER A 353 14.04 3.91 1.39
N LEU A 354 14.01 2.65 1.81
CA LEU A 354 12.79 1.88 2.01
C LEU A 354 12.28 1.94 3.45
N ALA A 355 13.14 1.90 4.46
CA ALA A 355 12.69 1.89 5.85
C ALA A 355 13.52 2.80 6.76
N VAL A 356 12.82 3.50 7.68
CA VAL A 356 13.43 4.26 8.79
C VAL A 356 13.89 3.30 9.89
N TRP A 357 13.09 2.30 10.16
CA TRP A 357 13.35 1.21 11.09
C TRP A 357 12.51 -0.02 10.71
N GLY A 358 12.97 -1.19 11.10
CA GLY A 358 12.32 -2.47 10.83
C GLY A 358 13.36 -3.57 10.62
N PRO A 359 12.92 -4.77 10.22
CA PRO A 359 13.81 -5.83 9.78
C PRO A 359 14.59 -5.41 8.52
N GLU A 360 15.72 -6.10 8.25
CA GLU A 360 16.44 -5.93 6.99
C GLU A 360 15.53 -6.23 5.79
N VAL A 361 15.68 -5.45 4.71
CA VAL A 361 14.91 -5.65 3.47
C VAL A 361 15.30 -6.98 2.86
N PRO A 362 14.35 -7.88 2.55
CA PRO A 362 14.69 -9.12 1.83
C PRO A 362 15.32 -8.79 0.47
N ALA A 363 16.45 -9.42 0.14
CA ALA A 363 17.19 -9.14 -1.09
C ALA A 363 16.35 -9.30 -2.37
N TRP A 364 15.30 -10.10 -2.32
CA TRP A 364 14.36 -10.38 -3.41
C TRP A 364 13.09 -9.53 -3.38
N PHE A 365 12.98 -8.57 -2.44
CA PHE A 365 11.72 -7.82 -2.20
C PHE A 365 11.16 -7.12 -3.44
N LEU A 366 12.02 -6.68 -4.35
CA LEU A 366 11.64 -6.06 -5.62
C LEU A 366 11.81 -7.00 -6.84
N GLU A 367 12.15 -8.28 -6.64
CA GLU A 367 12.39 -9.24 -7.74
C GLU A 367 11.11 -9.88 -8.30
#